data_81afba40fa67eefddbb0e5733f1374ff
#
_entry.id   81afba40fa67eefddbb0e5733f1374ff
#
_cell.length_a   1.000
_cell.length_b   1.000
_cell.length_c   1.000
_cell.angle_alpha   90.00
_cell.angle_beta   90.00
_cell.angle_gamma   90.00
#
_symmetry.space_group_name_H-M   'P 1'
#
loop_
_entity.id
_entity.type
_entity.pdbx_description
1 polymer ?
#
loop_
_entity_poly.entity_id
_entity_poly.type
_entity_poly.pdbx_seq_one_letter_code
_entity_poly.pdbx_strand_id
1 'polypeptide(L)'
;MNSVIELLQTLIRIPSVNPDGDPGVSPEGEYAMAAFIGEFLEPLGFKITQEEPLPGRPNLIARAPGPENRQRILLGPHLDTVSIAGMSIEPFSAEIKDGKIWGRGSSDTKGPMAAMLWGLKENAANLANLPIAVDFVGFMGEESSQPGSQHFAQHHADEYEFAIAGEPTSLEAVYCTKGCLWATIEAQGRSTHASQPHLGDNAIMKLTEELNRLVNDFGGQLTKHSHQVLGTSTINIGKIKGGNRANIVPDKASAEIDIRTVPSFVENQSGID
;
A
#
# COMPACT_ATOMS: atom_id res chain seq x y z
N MET A 1 13.29 12.91 21.74
CA MET A 1 12.20 13.60 21.01
C MET A 1 11.19 14.12 22.02
N ASN A 2 10.80 15.38 21.87
CA ASN A 2 10.00 16.11 22.87
C ASN A 2 8.54 16.33 22.42
N SER A 3 8.21 15.98 21.17
CA SER A 3 6.85 16.10 20.64
C SER A 3 6.58 15.10 19.50
N VAL A 4 5.31 14.83 19.25
CA VAL A 4 4.87 14.03 18.08
C VAL A 4 5.27 14.69 16.77
N ILE A 5 5.36 16.02 16.73
CA ILE A 5 5.79 16.79 15.56
C ILE A 5 7.26 16.49 15.22
N GLU A 6 8.15 16.53 16.23
CA GLU A 6 9.56 16.16 16.04
C GLU A 6 9.72 14.70 15.62
N LEU A 7 8.91 13.80 16.17
CA LEU A 7 8.89 12.40 15.78
C LEU A 7 8.49 12.26 14.30
N LEU A 8 7.39 12.89 13.88
CA LEU A 8 6.93 12.85 12.49
C LEU A 8 7.98 13.43 11.54
N GLN A 9 8.59 14.57 11.90
CA GLN A 9 9.67 15.14 11.08
C GLN A 9 10.86 14.18 10.93
N THR A 10 11.20 13.45 11.99
CA THR A 10 12.27 12.45 11.94
C THR A 10 11.91 11.29 11.03
N LEU A 11 10.68 10.76 11.13
CA LEU A 11 10.19 9.69 10.25
C LEU A 11 10.18 10.13 8.77
N ILE A 12 9.74 11.36 8.47
CA ILE A 12 9.74 11.87 7.09
C ILE A 12 11.15 11.93 6.51
N ARG A 13 12.15 12.32 7.33
CA ARG A 13 13.55 12.41 6.90
C ARG A 13 14.22 11.07 6.63
N ILE A 14 13.61 9.95 7.00
CA ILE A 14 14.05 8.61 6.60
C ILE A 14 13.41 8.29 5.24
N PRO A 15 14.18 8.22 4.14
CA PRO A 15 13.65 7.95 2.80
C PRO A 15 13.26 6.47 2.66
N SER A 16 12.02 6.12 2.95
CA SER A 16 11.52 4.73 2.88
C SER A 16 10.62 4.51 1.65
N VAL A 17 11.05 4.99 0.48
CA VAL A 17 10.33 4.80 -0.78
C VAL A 17 10.32 3.31 -1.16
N ASN A 18 9.15 2.81 -1.57
CA ASN A 18 8.98 1.44 -2.01
C ASN A 18 9.78 1.18 -3.30
N PRO A 19 10.71 0.22 -3.32
CA PRO A 19 11.56 -0.03 -4.48
C PRO A 19 10.81 -0.63 -5.69
N ASP A 20 9.67 -1.30 -5.48
CA ASP A 20 8.93 -1.97 -6.56
C ASP A 20 8.26 -0.97 -7.51
N GLY A 21 7.91 0.21 -7.00
CA GLY A 21 7.28 1.29 -7.79
C GLY A 21 8.28 2.28 -8.39
N ASP A 22 9.54 2.26 -7.97
CA ASP A 22 10.56 3.25 -8.36
C ASP A 22 11.92 2.57 -8.56
N PRO A 23 12.17 1.99 -9.76
CA PRO A 23 13.41 1.28 -10.04
C PRO A 23 14.63 2.20 -9.87
N GLY A 24 15.55 1.82 -9.02
CA GLY A 24 16.73 2.58 -8.62
C GLY A 24 16.69 3.09 -7.18
N VAL A 25 15.59 2.90 -6.49
CA VAL A 25 15.49 3.10 -5.04
C VAL A 25 16.00 1.86 -4.30
N SER A 26 16.83 2.07 -3.28
CA SER A 26 17.34 0.99 -2.44
C SER A 26 16.26 0.49 -1.46
N PRO A 27 16.15 -0.83 -1.21
CA PRO A 27 15.28 -1.37 -0.16
C PRO A 27 15.74 -0.99 1.26
N GLU A 28 16.93 -0.42 1.40
CA GLU A 28 17.50 0.01 2.69
C GLU A 28 16.63 1.03 3.43
N GLY A 29 15.76 1.78 2.71
CA GLY A 29 14.89 2.78 3.32
C GLY A 29 13.85 2.17 4.28
N GLU A 30 13.23 1.04 3.93
CA GLU A 30 12.30 0.32 4.81
C GLU A 30 13.03 -0.29 6.01
N TYR A 31 14.23 -0.84 5.78
CA TYR A 31 15.08 -1.35 6.85
C TYR A 31 15.47 -0.23 7.83
N ALA A 32 15.88 0.94 7.33
CA ALA A 32 16.24 2.08 8.16
C ALA A 32 15.03 2.58 8.98
N MET A 33 13.84 2.58 8.40
CA MET A 33 12.60 2.91 9.10
C MET A 33 12.30 1.89 10.22
N ALA A 34 12.40 0.59 9.92
CA ALA A 34 12.23 -0.49 10.90
C ALA A 34 13.24 -0.37 12.05
N ALA A 35 14.51 -0.13 11.75
CA ALA A 35 15.56 0.06 12.75
C ALA A 35 15.26 1.24 13.67
N PHE A 36 14.92 2.39 13.11
CA PHE A 36 14.57 3.59 13.88
C PHE A 36 13.38 3.35 14.83
N ILE A 37 12.33 2.67 14.36
CA ILE A 37 11.15 2.37 15.17
C ILE A 37 11.52 1.39 16.31
N GLY A 38 12.36 0.40 16.00
CA GLY A 38 12.89 -0.52 17.02
C GLY A 38 13.64 0.21 18.12
N GLU A 39 14.57 1.08 17.75
CA GLU A 39 15.33 1.94 18.70
C GLU A 39 14.41 2.88 19.51
N PHE A 40 13.29 3.30 18.94
CA PHE A 40 12.31 4.13 19.63
C PHE A 40 11.49 3.34 20.65
N LEU A 41 11.09 2.09 20.35
CA LEU A 41 10.20 1.29 21.18
C LEU A 41 10.93 0.44 22.23
N GLU A 42 12.16 0.01 21.97
CA GLU A 42 12.94 -0.82 22.90
C GLU A 42 13.10 -0.20 24.31
N PRO A 43 13.43 1.11 24.45
CA PRO A 43 13.50 1.76 25.76
C PRO A 43 12.16 1.85 26.51
N LEU A 44 11.05 1.66 25.80
CA LEU A 44 9.70 1.62 26.38
C LEU A 44 9.33 0.21 26.88
N GLY A 45 10.26 -0.75 26.77
CA GLY A 45 10.10 -2.13 27.23
C GLY A 45 9.56 -3.10 26.19
N PHE A 46 9.41 -2.68 24.93
CA PHE A 46 8.99 -3.60 23.86
C PHE A 46 10.09 -4.60 23.51
N LYS A 47 9.70 -5.84 23.25
CA LYS A 47 10.57 -6.86 22.65
C LYS A 47 10.53 -6.73 21.15
N ILE A 48 11.67 -6.38 20.55
CA ILE A 48 11.79 -6.12 19.12
C ILE A 48 12.27 -7.38 18.40
N THR A 49 11.58 -7.73 17.31
CA THR A 49 11.98 -8.75 16.34
C THR A 49 11.74 -8.25 14.92
N GLN A 50 12.41 -8.85 13.95
CA GLN A 50 12.22 -8.55 12.54
C GLN A 50 11.98 -9.87 11.78
N GLU A 51 11.08 -9.83 10.81
CA GLU A 51 10.84 -10.90 9.85
C GLU A 51 11.00 -10.33 8.44
N GLU A 52 11.72 -11.02 7.58
CA GLU A 52 11.98 -10.57 6.21
C GLU A 52 11.10 -11.32 5.19
N PRO A 53 9.90 -10.83 4.87
CA PRO A 53 9.09 -11.40 3.79
C PRO A 53 9.78 -11.35 2.44
N LEU A 54 10.60 -10.33 2.20
CA LEU A 54 11.48 -10.18 1.05
C LEU A 54 12.90 -9.83 1.52
N PRO A 55 13.95 -10.26 0.80
CA PRO A 55 15.33 -10.00 1.20
C PRO A 55 15.62 -8.52 1.46
N GLY A 56 16.13 -8.19 2.65
CA GLY A 56 16.46 -6.84 3.07
C GLY A 56 15.26 -5.91 3.33
N ARG A 57 14.04 -6.44 3.33
CA ARG A 57 12.81 -5.67 3.56
C ARG A 57 12.02 -6.30 4.73
N PRO A 58 12.29 -5.89 5.96
CA PRO A 58 11.68 -6.51 7.13
C PRO A 58 10.33 -5.90 7.51
N ASN A 59 9.43 -6.73 8.03
CA ASN A 59 8.46 -6.28 9.01
C ASN A 59 9.19 -6.05 10.34
N LEU A 60 8.88 -4.96 11.03
CA LEU A 60 9.26 -4.77 12.42
C LEU A 60 8.13 -5.23 13.32
N ILE A 61 8.40 -6.14 14.25
CA ILE A 61 7.44 -6.64 15.24
C ILE A 61 7.89 -6.18 16.62
N ALA A 62 7.09 -5.38 17.29
CA ALA A 62 7.32 -4.89 18.64
C ALA A 62 6.23 -5.42 19.58
N ARG A 63 6.58 -6.40 20.41
CA ARG A 63 5.70 -7.01 21.40
C ARG A 63 5.67 -6.16 22.68
N ALA A 64 4.46 -5.81 23.13
CA ALA A 64 4.26 -4.98 24.31
C ALA A 64 4.81 -5.64 25.60
N PRO A 65 5.35 -4.86 26.56
CA PRO A 65 5.80 -5.38 27.84
C PRO A 65 4.65 -5.95 28.70
N GLY A 66 4.97 -6.85 29.62
CA GLY A 66 4.03 -7.45 30.58
C GLY A 66 3.72 -8.92 30.30
N PRO A 67 2.68 -9.52 30.93
CA PRO A 67 2.37 -10.93 30.81
C PRO A 67 2.04 -11.35 29.37
N GLU A 68 2.59 -12.47 28.92
CA GLU A 68 2.43 -12.95 27.53
C GLU A 68 1.04 -13.52 27.23
N ASN A 69 0.31 -13.95 28.25
CA ASN A 69 -1.00 -14.60 28.12
C ASN A 69 -2.19 -13.64 27.99
N ARG A 70 -1.93 -12.34 27.82
CA ARG A 70 -2.98 -11.34 27.59
C ARG A 70 -3.52 -11.44 26.17
N GLN A 71 -4.79 -11.09 26.00
CA GLN A 71 -5.34 -10.76 24.67
C GLN A 71 -4.50 -9.64 24.05
N ARG A 72 -4.39 -9.64 22.72
CA ARG A 72 -3.56 -8.69 21.99
C ARG A 72 -4.36 -7.92 20.96
N ILE A 73 -4.02 -6.65 20.79
CA ILE A 73 -4.43 -5.83 19.65
C ILE A 73 -3.18 -5.31 18.96
N LEU A 74 -3.32 -5.03 17.67
CA LEU A 74 -2.24 -4.64 16.80
C LEU A 74 -2.39 -3.19 16.35
N LEU A 75 -1.34 -2.39 16.47
CA LEU A 75 -1.16 -1.14 15.74
C LEU A 75 -0.25 -1.41 14.56
N GLY A 76 -0.77 -1.29 13.33
CA GLY A 76 -0.09 -1.74 12.11
C GLY A 76 -0.02 -0.66 11.02
N PRO A 77 0.85 0.36 11.11
CA PRO A 77 1.16 1.24 9.99
C PRO A 77 2.15 0.55 9.03
N HIS A 78 2.25 1.03 7.79
CA HIS A 78 3.28 0.56 6.88
C HIS A 78 4.56 1.42 6.92
N LEU A 79 5.70 0.81 6.52
CA LEU A 79 7.03 1.41 6.58
C LEU A 79 7.38 2.20 5.32
N ASP A 80 6.87 1.77 4.19
CA ASP A 80 7.17 2.31 2.87
C ASP A 80 6.35 3.55 2.51
N THR A 81 6.66 4.14 1.38
CA THR A 81 5.91 5.23 0.75
C THR A 81 5.94 5.06 -0.76
N VAL A 82 4.98 5.67 -1.47
CA VAL A 82 5.04 5.78 -2.92
C VAL A 82 6.24 6.59 -3.40
N SER A 83 6.49 6.55 -4.72
CA SER A 83 7.57 7.27 -5.41
C SER A 83 7.57 8.77 -5.12
N ILE A 84 8.76 9.37 -5.21
CA ILE A 84 8.98 10.82 -5.18
C ILE A 84 8.94 11.47 -6.57
N ALA A 85 8.77 10.69 -7.62
CA ALA A 85 8.74 11.17 -8.98
C ALA A 85 7.61 12.21 -9.18
N GLY A 86 7.93 13.32 -9.80
CA GLY A 86 6.97 14.41 -10.06
C GLY A 86 6.65 15.32 -8.87
N MET A 87 7.29 15.14 -7.72
CA MET A 87 7.14 16.06 -6.60
C MET A 87 7.77 17.42 -6.92
N SER A 88 7.08 18.50 -6.54
CA SER A 88 7.56 19.89 -6.70
C SER A 88 8.20 20.48 -5.43
N ILE A 89 8.24 19.68 -4.34
CA ILE A 89 8.86 20.06 -3.07
C ILE A 89 9.98 19.09 -2.73
N GLU A 90 10.86 19.48 -1.80
CA GLU A 90 11.89 18.57 -1.25
C GLU A 90 11.23 17.43 -0.46
N PRO A 91 11.31 16.18 -0.93
CA PRO A 91 10.50 15.08 -0.42
C PRO A 91 10.70 14.78 1.05
N PHE A 92 11.91 14.96 1.57
CA PHE A 92 12.30 14.52 2.90
C PHE A 92 12.73 15.68 3.82
N SER A 93 12.44 16.93 3.46
CA SER A 93 12.76 18.10 4.29
C SER A 93 11.99 18.14 5.59
N ALA A 94 10.77 17.62 5.61
CA ALA A 94 9.84 17.71 6.73
C ALA A 94 9.60 19.16 7.17
N GLU A 95 9.50 20.08 6.21
CA GLU A 95 9.29 21.51 6.46
C GLU A 95 7.93 21.75 7.11
N ILE A 96 7.92 22.62 8.12
CA ILE A 96 6.65 23.12 8.69
C ILE A 96 6.31 24.43 8.02
N LYS A 97 5.20 24.46 7.28
CA LYS A 97 4.71 25.62 6.56
C LYS A 97 3.19 25.66 6.57
N ASP A 98 2.64 26.85 6.84
CA ASP A 98 1.18 27.10 6.87
C ASP A 98 0.42 26.11 7.80
N GLY A 99 1.03 25.79 8.97
CA GLY A 99 0.45 24.86 9.95
C GLY A 99 0.44 23.40 9.54
N LYS A 100 1.16 23.01 8.48
CA LYS A 100 1.29 21.65 7.95
C LYS A 100 2.75 21.22 7.90
N ILE A 101 2.97 19.91 7.99
CA ILE A 101 4.29 19.30 7.75
C ILE A 101 4.30 18.76 6.34
N TRP A 102 5.23 19.23 5.52
CA TRP A 102 5.36 18.87 4.11
C TRP A 102 6.45 17.83 3.93
N GLY A 103 6.14 16.79 3.16
CA GLY A 103 7.11 15.74 2.80
C GLY A 103 6.43 14.46 2.35
N ARG A 104 7.18 13.57 1.67
CA ARG A 104 6.71 12.24 1.27
C ARG A 104 6.39 11.42 2.52
N GLY A 105 5.19 10.82 2.54
CA GLY A 105 4.73 10.02 3.65
C GLY A 105 4.18 10.82 4.85
N SER A 106 4.13 12.17 4.80
CA SER A 106 3.65 12.98 5.93
C SER A 106 2.22 12.65 6.33
N SER A 107 1.38 12.22 5.40
CA SER A 107 0.01 11.76 5.63
C SER A 107 -0.10 10.23 5.52
N ASP A 108 0.48 9.67 4.48
CA ASP A 108 0.43 8.26 4.13
C ASP A 108 1.85 7.65 4.20
N THR A 109 2.23 6.93 5.31
CA THR A 109 1.45 6.79 6.56
C THR A 109 2.28 7.16 7.79
N LYS A 110 3.38 7.95 7.63
CA LYS A 110 4.26 8.36 8.75
C LYS A 110 3.54 9.24 9.78
N GLY A 111 2.48 9.97 9.36
CA GLY A 111 1.62 10.75 10.26
C GLY A 111 0.89 9.87 11.28
N PRO A 112 0.03 8.94 10.84
CA PRO A 112 -0.58 7.94 11.71
C PRO A 112 0.45 7.13 12.50
N MET A 113 1.55 6.71 11.89
CA MET A 113 2.66 6.02 12.55
C MET A 113 3.22 6.83 13.74
N ALA A 114 3.50 8.13 13.52
CA ALA A 114 3.98 9.01 14.57
C ALA A 114 2.98 9.14 15.73
N ALA A 115 1.69 9.23 15.42
CA ALA A 115 0.64 9.30 16.42
C ALA A 115 0.56 8.02 17.27
N MET A 116 0.64 6.84 16.64
CA MET A 116 0.65 5.54 17.31
C MET A 116 1.88 5.39 18.20
N LEU A 117 3.07 5.65 17.68
CA LEU A 117 4.33 5.59 18.45
C LEU A 117 4.35 6.58 19.62
N TRP A 118 3.84 7.79 19.41
CA TRP A 118 3.74 8.78 20.45
C TRP A 118 2.75 8.39 21.54
N GLY A 119 1.59 7.83 21.15
CA GLY A 119 0.61 7.28 22.08
C GLY A 119 1.19 6.17 22.97
N LEU A 120 1.98 5.26 22.40
CA LEU A 120 2.69 4.23 23.15
C LEU A 120 3.70 4.85 24.12
N LYS A 121 4.46 5.85 23.69
CA LYS A 121 5.44 6.55 24.54
C LYS A 121 4.77 7.25 25.73
N GLU A 122 3.70 8.00 25.50
CA GLU A 122 2.97 8.72 26.55
C GLU A 122 2.38 7.75 27.61
N ASN A 123 2.09 6.51 27.22
CA ASN A 123 1.53 5.49 28.08
C ASN A 123 2.54 4.43 28.54
N ALA A 124 3.83 4.62 28.31
CA ALA A 124 4.87 3.61 28.54
C ALA A 124 4.83 3.00 29.95
N ALA A 125 4.62 3.82 30.98
CA ALA A 125 4.54 3.36 32.38
C ALA A 125 3.36 2.40 32.66
N ASN A 126 2.33 2.42 31.82
CA ASN A 126 1.09 1.65 32.01
C ASN A 126 1.03 0.41 31.12
N LEU A 127 1.80 0.35 30.01
CA LEU A 127 1.68 -0.70 28.98
C LEU A 127 1.76 -2.12 29.56
N ALA A 128 2.67 -2.36 30.50
CA ALA A 128 2.84 -3.67 31.14
C ALA A 128 1.64 -4.10 31.98
N ASN A 129 0.82 -3.15 32.45
CA ASN A 129 -0.30 -3.39 33.35
C ASN A 129 -1.67 -3.32 32.66
N LEU A 130 -1.71 -3.02 31.38
CA LEU A 130 -2.96 -3.02 30.62
C LEU A 130 -3.56 -4.44 30.58
N PRO A 131 -4.89 -4.58 30.63
CA PRO A 131 -5.55 -5.89 30.52
C PRO A 131 -5.36 -6.52 29.13
N ILE A 132 -5.10 -5.71 28.11
CA ILE A 132 -4.85 -6.12 26.74
C ILE A 132 -3.46 -5.63 26.33
N ALA A 133 -2.66 -6.47 25.69
CA ALA A 133 -1.38 -6.07 25.13
C ALA A 133 -1.60 -5.27 23.83
N VAL A 134 -0.89 -4.14 23.70
CA VAL A 134 -0.93 -3.31 22.49
C VAL A 134 0.40 -3.44 21.78
N ASP A 135 0.47 -4.34 20.81
CA ASP A 135 1.66 -4.56 20.00
C ASP A 135 1.72 -3.56 18.85
N PHE A 136 2.91 -3.34 18.31
CA PHE A 136 3.13 -2.50 17.13
C PHE A 136 3.85 -3.31 16.06
N VAL A 137 3.35 -3.26 14.82
CA VAL A 137 4.02 -3.87 13.67
C VAL A 137 4.12 -2.87 12.55
N GLY A 138 5.34 -2.58 12.13
CA GLY A 138 5.58 -1.83 10.90
C GLY A 138 5.63 -2.78 9.72
N PHE A 139 4.70 -2.65 8.78
CA PHE A 139 4.60 -3.53 7.61
C PHE A 139 5.42 -2.99 6.44
N MET A 140 6.24 -3.86 5.83
CA MET A 140 6.92 -3.55 4.59
C MET A 140 6.01 -3.72 3.38
N GLY A 141 6.24 -2.92 2.31
CA GLY A 141 5.70 -3.15 0.98
C GLY A 141 4.19 -2.94 0.83
N GLU A 142 3.56 -2.09 1.62
CA GLU A 142 2.12 -1.82 1.52
C GLU A 142 1.75 -1.26 0.15
N GLU A 143 2.53 -0.30 -0.35
CA GLU A 143 2.34 0.42 -1.61
C GLU A 143 2.53 -0.46 -2.87
N SER A 144 2.92 -1.73 -2.67
CA SER A 144 3.08 -2.71 -3.73
C SER A 144 2.66 -4.11 -3.28
N SER A 145 1.44 -4.52 -3.56
CA SER A 145 0.92 -5.87 -3.28
C SER A 145 0.94 -6.36 -1.82
N GLN A 146 1.35 -5.57 -0.85
CA GLN A 146 1.25 -5.81 0.60
C GLN A 146 1.90 -7.11 1.11
N PRO A 147 3.12 -7.49 0.67
CA PRO A 147 3.73 -8.76 1.06
C PRO A 147 3.99 -8.85 2.58
N GLY A 148 4.27 -7.71 3.23
CA GLY A 148 4.52 -7.65 4.67
C GLY A 148 3.32 -8.04 5.51
N SER A 149 2.18 -7.43 5.28
CA SER A 149 0.95 -7.74 6.02
C SER A 149 0.41 -9.13 5.70
N GLN A 150 0.52 -9.59 4.44
CA GLN A 150 0.16 -10.95 4.05
C GLN A 150 1.01 -12.00 4.76
N HIS A 151 2.34 -11.82 4.80
CA HIS A 151 3.23 -12.70 5.53
C HIS A 151 2.87 -12.74 7.03
N PHE A 152 2.70 -11.57 7.63
CA PHE A 152 2.35 -11.48 9.05
C PHE A 152 1.01 -12.16 9.36
N ALA A 153 -0.01 -11.95 8.54
CA ALA A 153 -1.31 -12.57 8.73
C ALA A 153 -1.25 -14.11 8.66
N GLN A 154 -0.44 -14.67 7.75
CA GLN A 154 -0.27 -16.12 7.64
C GLN A 154 0.36 -16.77 8.89
N HIS A 155 1.16 -16.02 9.67
CA HIS A 155 1.91 -16.56 10.79
C HIS A 155 1.38 -16.13 12.16
N HIS A 156 0.69 -15.00 12.25
CA HIS A 156 0.38 -14.33 13.52
C HIS A 156 -1.08 -13.88 13.67
N ALA A 157 -1.94 -14.04 12.67
CA ALA A 157 -3.31 -13.49 12.74
C ALA A 157 -4.09 -13.97 13.97
N ASP A 158 -3.94 -15.26 14.33
CA ASP A 158 -4.64 -15.86 15.46
C ASP A 158 -4.19 -15.35 16.84
N GLU A 159 -3.14 -14.55 16.90
CA GLU A 159 -2.64 -13.96 18.15
C GLU A 159 -3.39 -12.66 18.53
N TYR A 160 -4.18 -12.10 17.63
CA TYR A 160 -4.79 -10.78 17.77
C TYR A 160 -6.31 -10.80 17.69
N GLU A 161 -6.97 -10.05 18.59
CA GLU A 161 -8.42 -9.83 18.55
C GLU A 161 -8.84 -8.93 17.39
N PHE A 162 -8.03 -7.88 17.13
CA PHE A 162 -8.18 -6.99 15.97
C PHE A 162 -6.90 -6.20 15.71
N ALA A 163 -6.84 -5.57 14.54
CA ALA A 163 -5.77 -4.67 14.15
C ALA A 163 -6.32 -3.28 13.80
N ILE A 164 -5.50 -2.26 14.04
CA ILE A 164 -5.74 -0.89 13.60
C ILE A 164 -4.66 -0.55 12.57
N ALA A 165 -5.03 -0.47 11.30
CA ALA A 165 -4.15 0.02 10.25
C ALA A 165 -3.97 1.53 10.39
N GLY A 166 -2.73 2.00 10.26
CA GLY A 166 -2.40 3.42 10.38
C GLY A 166 -2.53 4.14 9.05
N GLU A 167 -3.76 4.43 8.61
CA GLU A 167 -4.04 5.05 7.32
C GLU A 167 -4.62 6.46 7.46
N PRO A 168 -4.48 7.34 6.43
CA PRO A 168 -5.00 8.71 6.46
C PRO A 168 -6.52 8.76 6.23
N THR A 169 -7.31 8.59 7.28
CA THR A 169 -8.77 8.49 7.23
C THR A 169 -9.51 9.76 7.67
N SER A 170 -8.81 10.89 7.76
CA SER A 170 -9.36 12.14 8.32
C SER A 170 -9.92 11.99 9.74
N LEU A 171 -9.32 11.11 10.55
CA LEU A 171 -9.74 10.72 11.91
C LEU A 171 -11.07 9.98 11.99
N GLU A 172 -11.56 9.44 10.90
CA GLU A 172 -12.73 8.57 10.88
C GLU A 172 -12.32 7.09 11.02
N ALA A 173 -13.11 6.31 11.76
CA ALA A 173 -12.91 4.88 11.86
C ALA A 173 -13.44 4.19 10.60
N VAL A 174 -12.54 3.74 9.74
CA VAL A 174 -12.85 2.92 8.56
C VAL A 174 -12.81 1.46 8.97
N TYR A 175 -13.95 0.77 8.93
CA TYR A 175 -14.10 -0.62 9.38
C TYR A 175 -14.29 -1.62 8.25
N CYS A 176 -14.36 -1.16 7.01
CA CYS A 176 -14.37 -2.02 5.82
C CYS A 176 -13.78 -1.29 4.62
N THR A 177 -13.12 -2.03 3.73
CA THR A 177 -12.51 -1.53 2.50
C THR A 177 -12.94 -2.39 1.32
N LYS A 178 -12.87 -1.84 0.10
CA LYS A 178 -13.03 -2.64 -1.11
C LYS A 178 -11.80 -3.51 -1.32
N GLY A 179 -12.01 -4.71 -1.87
CA GLY A 179 -10.91 -5.49 -2.43
C GLY A 179 -10.28 -4.80 -3.64
N CYS A 180 -9.04 -5.15 -3.96
CA CYS A 180 -8.29 -4.60 -5.07
C CYS A 180 -7.72 -5.73 -5.92
N LEU A 181 -7.96 -5.64 -7.24
CA LEU A 181 -7.37 -6.52 -8.24
C LEU A 181 -6.74 -5.67 -9.33
N TRP A 182 -5.43 -5.79 -9.50
CA TRP A 182 -4.71 -5.21 -10.63
C TRP A 182 -4.42 -6.30 -11.67
N ALA A 183 -4.65 -5.97 -12.92
CA ALA A 183 -4.38 -6.87 -14.00
C ALA A 183 -3.79 -6.13 -15.22
N THR A 184 -2.99 -6.83 -16.01
CA THR A 184 -2.47 -6.33 -17.27
C THR A 184 -3.14 -7.07 -18.42
N ILE A 185 -3.71 -6.32 -19.35
CA ILE A 185 -4.26 -6.85 -20.59
C ILE A 185 -3.25 -6.58 -21.71
N GLU A 186 -2.86 -7.62 -22.44
CA GLU A 186 -1.94 -7.53 -23.55
C GLU A 186 -2.63 -7.90 -24.86
N ALA A 187 -2.41 -7.11 -25.90
CA ALA A 187 -2.80 -7.42 -27.25
C ALA A 187 -1.58 -7.63 -28.14
N GLN A 188 -1.62 -8.70 -28.91
CA GLN A 188 -0.60 -9.01 -29.93
C GLN A 188 -1.16 -8.85 -31.33
N GLY A 189 -0.34 -8.33 -32.22
CA GLY A 189 -0.65 -8.09 -33.61
C GLY A 189 0.49 -8.49 -34.53
N ARG A 190 0.54 -7.85 -35.67
CA ARG A 190 1.59 -8.07 -36.69
C ARG A 190 2.04 -6.75 -37.27
N SER A 191 3.33 -6.46 -37.16
CA SER A 191 3.93 -5.22 -37.70
C SER A 191 3.97 -5.20 -39.20
N THR A 192 3.73 -4.03 -39.80
CA THR A 192 3.95 -3.72 -41.22
C THR A 192 4.15 -2.21 -41.37
N HIS A 193 4.56 -1.77 -42.56
CA HIS A 193 4.66 -0.34 -42.87
C HIS A 193 3.25 0.29 -42.90
N ALA A 194 3.10 1.50 -42.36
CA ALA A 194 1.80 2.15 -42.27
C ALA A 194 1.12 2.48 -43.62
N SER A 195 1.86 2.44 -44.72
CA SER A 195 1.28 2.54 -46.07
C SER A 195 0.54 1.28 -46.55
N GLN A 196 0.73 0.15 -45.88
CA GLN A 196 0.09 -1.14 -46.19
C GLN A 196 -0.51 -1.77 -44.90
N PRO A 197 -1.40 -1.07 -44.18
CA PRO A 197 -1.90 -1.52 -42.87
C PRO A 197 -2.72 -2.81 -42.96
N HIS A 198 -3.31 -3.10 -44.14
CA HIS A 198 -4.08 -4.32 -44.41
C HIS A 198 -3.23 -5.60 -44.39
N LEU A 199 -1.90 -5.50 -44.52
CA LEU A 199 -0.96 -6.63 -44.36
C LEU A 199 -0.52 -6.84 -42.93
N GLY A 200 -0.80 -5.90 -42.05
CA GLY A 200 -0.52 -5.97 -40.62
C GLY A 200 -1.75 -6.38 -39.80
N ASP A 201 -1.56 -6.30 -38.46
CA ASP A 201 -2.62 -6.50 -37.49
C ASP A 201 -2.34 -5.56 -36.30
N ASN A 202 -3.18 -4.55 -36.10
CA ASN A 202 -2.89 -3.44 -35.22
C ASN A 202 -3.26 -3.78 -33.77
N ALA A 203 -2.26 -4.04 -32.93
CA ALA A 203 -2.43 -4.37 -31.54
C ALA A 203 -3.10 -3.25 -30.71
N ILE A 204 -2.87 -1.97 -31.04
CA ILE A 204 -3.53 -0.85 -30.34
C ILE A 204 -5.04 -0.88 -30.63
N MET A 205 -5.44 -1.09 -31.88
CA MET A 205 -6.86 -1.16 -32.24
C MET A 205 -7.57 -2.33 -31.56
N LYS A 206 -6.93 -3.52 -31.54
CA LYS A 206 -7.44 -4.68 -30.79
C LYS A 206 -7.61 -4.37 -29.31
N LEU A 207 -6.56 -3.85 -28.68
CA LEU A 207 -6.61 -3.51 -27.26
C LEU A 207 -7.73 -2.51 -26.96
N THR A 208 -7.86 -1.48 -27.78
CA THR A 208 -8.91 -0.45 -27.59
C THR A 208 -10.31 -1.05 -27.69
N GLU A 209 -10.52 -1.98 -28.63
CA GLU A 209 -11.80 -2.67 -28.79
C GLU A 209 -12.13 -3.53 -27.54
N GLU A 210 -11.16 -4.32 -27.07
CA GLU A 210 -11.35 -5.16 -25.88
C GLU A 210 -11.52 -4.32 -24.60
N LEU A 211 -10.80 -3.21 -24.43
CA LEU A 211 -10.98 -2.31 -23.30
C LEU A 211 -12.37 -1.67 -23.30
N ASN A 212 -12.91 -1.31 -24.48
CA ASN A 212 -14.27 -0.80 -24.57
C ASN A 212 -15.32 -1.87 -24.18
N ARG A 213 -15.14 -3.11 -24.62
CA ARG A 213 -16.00 -4.24 -24.20
C ARG A 213 -15.90 -4.47 -22.68
N LEU A 214 -14.68 -4.49 -22.15
CA LEU A 214 -14.44 -4.70 -20.73
C LEU A 214 -15.18 -3.64 -19.89
N VAL A 215 -15.05 -2.37 -20.22
CA VAL A 215 -15.68 -1.29 -19.45
C VAL A 215 -17.20 -1.32 -19.59
N ASN A 216 -17.73 -1.58 -20.79
CA ASN A 216 -19.17 -1.54 -21.04
C ASN A 216 -19.89 -2.81 -20.54
N ASP A 217 -19.35 -3.98 -20.83
CA ASP A 217 -20.02 -5.24 -20.53
C ASP A 217 -19.70 -5.71 -19.10
N PHE A 218 -18.43 -5.87 -18.79
CA PHE A 218 -18.00 -6.30 -17.45
C PHE A 218 -18.19 -5.20 -16.39
N GLY A 219 -17.86 -3.95 -16.72
CA GLY A 219 -18.14 -2.79 -15.84
C GLY A 219 -19.63 -2.68 -15.51
N GLY A 220 -20.52 -2.96 -16.49
CA GLY A 220 -21.95 -3.04 -16.25
C GLY A 220 -22.39 -4.20 -15.34
N GLN A 221 -21.64 -5.32 -15.33
CA GLN A 221 -21.88 -6.43 -14.38
C GLN A 221 -21.38 -6.08 -12.98
N LEU A 222 -20.22 -5.43 -12.86
CA LEU A 222 -19.66 -5.01 -11.58
C LEU A 222 -20.63 -4.14 -10.76
N THR A 223 -21.39 -3.26 -11.44
CA THR A 223 -22.36 -2.39 -10.75
C THR A 223 -23.55 -3.14 -10.14
N LYS A 224 -23.77 -4.41 -10.48
CA LYS A 224 -24.79 -5.26 -9.86
C LYS A 224 -24.36 -5.77 -8.48
N HIS A 225 -23.07 -5.73 -8.20
CA HIS A 225 -22.51 -6.09 -6.91
C HIS A 225 -22.37 -4.84 -6.05
N SER A 226 -23.17 -4.75 -5.01
CA SER A 226 -23.21 -3.60 -4.11
C SER A 226 -23.09 -4.02 -2.65
N HIS A 227 -22.54 -3.12 -1.84
CA HIS A 227 -22.44 -3.22 -0.40
C HIS A 227 -22.98 -1.94 0.23
N GLN A 228 -23.70 -2.05 1.36
CA GLN A 228 -24.39 -0.92 1.98
C GLN A 228 -23.46 0.28 2.28
N VAL A 229 -22.23 0.00 2.70
CA VAL A 229 -21.23 1.02 3.06
C VAL A 229 -20.28 1.33 1.90
N LEU A 230 -19.80 0.28 1.19
CA LEU A 230 -18.76 0.43 0.16
C LEU A 230 -19.31 0.86 -1.21
N GLY A 231 -20.62 0.85 -1.41
CA GLY A 231 -21.22 1.11 -2.72
C GLY A 231 -21.01 -0.06 -3.68
N THR A 232 -20.76 0.23 -4.96
CA THR A 232 -20.58 -0.81 -6.01
C THR A 232 -19.12 -1.12 -6.29
N SER A 233 -18.87 -2.30 -6.87
CA SER A 233 -17.58 -2.61 -7.49
C SER A 233 -17.32 -1.69 -8.69
N THR A 234 -16.04 -1.42 -8.98
CA THR A 234 -15.65 -0.47 -10.04
C THR A 234 -14.47 -1.00 -10.85
N ILE A 235 -14.31 -0.53 -12.08
CA ILE A 235 -13.14 -0.79 -12.93
C ILE A 235 -12.59 0.54 -13.45
N ASN A 236 -11.26 0.64 -13.49
CA ASN A 236 -10.53 1.77 -14.05
C ASN A 236 -9.41 1.28 -14.96
N ILE A 237 -9.20 1.94 -16.09
CA ILE A 237 -8.02 1.75 -16.94
C ILE A 237 -7.01 2.81 -16.54
N GLY A 238 -5.98 2.42 -15.77
CA GLY A 238 -5.01 3.36 -15.19
C GLY A 238 -3.87 3.72 -16.14
N LYS A 239 -3.51 2.81 -17.06
CA LYS A 239 -2.37 3.00 -17.95
C LYS A 239 -2.57 2.26 -19.27
N ILE A 240 -2.09 2.85 -20.37
CA ILE A 240 -2.06 2.23 -21.68
C ILE A 240 -0.73 2.52 -22.38
N LYS A 241 -0.19 1.51 -23.07
CA LYS A 241 1.03 1.61 -23.86
C LYS A 241 0.84 0.85 -25.18
N GLY A 242 1.48 1.31 -26.27
CA GLY A 242 1.47 0.56 -27.54
C GLY A 242 2.22 1.26 -28.65
N GLY A 243 2.79 0.45 -29.55
CA GLY A 243 3.54 0.91 -30.71
C GLY A 243 4.88 1.57 -30.40
N ASN A 244 5.71 1.71 -31.46
CA ASN A 244 7.05 2.30 -31.35
C ASN A 244 7.19 3.58 -32.22
N ARG A 245 6.58 3.60 -33.41
CA ARG A 245 6.65 4.73 -34.36
C ARG A 245 5.34 4.84 -35.16
N ALA A 246 4.95 6.06 -35.49
CA ALA A 246 3.70 6.33 -36.24
C ALA A 246 3.63 5.69 -37.64
N ASN A 247 4.77 5.44 -38.27
CA ASN A 247 4.85 4.83 -39.61
C ASN A 247 4.93 3.27 -39.59
N ILE A 248 4.67 2.64 -38.44
CA ILE A 248 4.67 1.18 -38.30
C ILE A 248 3.36 0.76 -37.62
N VAL A 249 2.68 -0.24 -38.15
CA VAL A 249 1.52 -0.87 -37.52
C VAL A 249 2.00 -1.57 -36.25
N PRO A 250 1.44 -1.25 -35.07
CA PRO A 250 1.88 -1.83 -33.79
C PRO A 250 1.59 -3.33 -33.69
N ASP A 251 2.58 -4.09 -33.26
CA ASP A 251 2.46 -5.54 -33.00
C ASP A 251 2.26 -5.88 -31.50
N LYS A 252 2.39 -4.87 -30.63
CA LYS A 252 2.15 -5.03 -29.19
C LYS A 252 1.47 -3.80 -28.61
N ALA A 253 0.52 -4.03 -27.72
CA ALA A 253 -0.08 -3.01 -26.87
C ALA A 253 -0.46 -3.63 -25.52
N SER A 254 -0.46 -2.84 -24.44
CA SER A 254 -0.88 -3.28 -23.11
C SER A 254 -1.63 -2.20 -22.36
N ALA A 255 -2.49 -2.60 -21.45
CA ALA A 255 -3.16 -1.73 -20.50
C ALA A 255 -3.11 -2.32 -19.09
N GLU A 256 -2.94 -1.47 -18.08
CA GLU A 256 -3.04 -1.82 -16.67
C GLU A 256 -4.40 -1.36 -16.15
N ILE A 257 -5.13 -2.26 -15.52
CA ILE A 257 -6.48 -2.04 -15.00
C ILE A 257 -6.50 -2.23 -13.49
N ASP A 258 -7.36 -1.46 -12.81
CA ASP A 258 -7.66 -1.56 -11.37
C ASP A 258 -9.14 -1.88 -11.21
N ILE A 259 -9.45 -2.99 -10.56
CA ILE A 259 -10.82 -3.41 -10.23
C ILE A 259 -10.96 -3.35 -8.71
N ARG A 260 -11.93 -2.55 -8.24
CA ARG A 260 -12.28 -2.50 -6.81
C ARG A 260 -13.53 -3.32 -6.58
N THR A 261 -13.43 -4.32 -5.69
CA THR A 261 -14.49 -5.29 -5.45
C THR A 261 -15.17 -5.10 -4.12
N VAL A 262 -16.44 -5.48 -4.03
CA VAL A 262 -17.20 -5.57 -2.78
C VAL A 262 -17.44 -7.03 -2.42
N PRO A 263 -17.72 -7.40 -1.14
CA PRO A 263 -17.85 -8.79 -0.72
C PRO A 263 -18.78 -9.64 -1.58
N SER A 264 -19.93 -9.11 -1.99
CA SER A 264 -20.89 -9.83 -2.83
C SER A 264 -20.35 -10.22 -4.23
N PHE A 265 -19.25 -9.61 -4.68
CA PHE A 265 -18.59 -10.00 -5.92
C PHE A 265 -17.81 -11.30 -5.76
N VAL A 266 -17.16 -11.48 -4.59
CA VAL A 266 -16.33 -12.66 -4.29
C VAL A 266 -17.18 -13.83 -3.79
N GLU A 267 -18.16 -13.58 -2.92
CA GLU A 267 -19.02 -14.60 -2.31
C GLU A 267 -19.83 -15.40 -3.32
N ASN A 268 -20.25 -14.77 -4.42
CA ASN A 268 -21.04 -15.42 -5.46
C ASN A 268 -20.17 -16.12 -6.54
N GLN A 269 -18.85 -16.20 -6.36
CA GLN A 269 -17.89 -16.75 -7.35
C GLN A 269 -18.11 -16.23 -8.77
N SER A 270 -18.76 -15.08 -8.90
CA SER A 270 -19.17 -14.52 -10.17
C SER A 270 -18.09 -13.57 -10.67
N GLY A 271 -16.99 -14.12 -11.19
CA GLY A 271 -16.18 -13.20 -11.93
C GLY A 271 -14.69 -13.45 -12.13
N ILE A 272 -14.18 -14.60 -11.78
CA ILE A 272 -12.83 -14.99 -12.19
C ILE A 272 -12.88 -16.47 -12.60
N ASP A 273 -13.51 -16.76 -13.70
CA ASP A 273 -13.29 -17.93 -14.52
C ASP A 273 -12.66 -17.49 -15.85
#